data_18304d7c22d7ed3da7b12667174c99a5
#
_entry.id   18304d7c22d7ed3da7b12667174c99a5
#
_cell.length_a   1.000
_cell.length_b   1.000
_cell.length_c   1.000
_cell.angle_alpha   90.00
_cell.angle_beta   90.00
_cell.angle_gamma   90.00
#
_symmetry.space_group_name_H-M   'P 1'
#
loop_
_entity.id
_entity.type
_entity.pdbx_description
1 polymer ?
#
loop_
_entity_poly.entity_id
_entity_poly.type
_entity_poly.pdbx_seq_one_letter_code
_entity_poly.pdbx_strand_id
1 'polypeptide(L)'
;MMIRIFLFTLLFSTSVFAAASTSSDDTSASASEQIQNLYDKAYDLVYAKEFDKSLKLLKKIAKRNDLGDMKADVYNLLGFSYRKNDNPDLDKAFESTHPNQVPFLPIRCLKSAQ
;
A
#
# COMPACT_ATOMS: atom_id res chain seq x y z
N MET A 1 5.90 17.91 -66.48
CA MET A 1 6.05 16.88 -65.47
C MET A 1 5.78 17.50 -64.11
N MET A 2 4.62 17.23 -63.56
CA MET A 2 4.20 17.84 -62.28
C MET A 2 4.61 16.94 -61.14
N ILE A 3 5.57 17.37 -60.39
CA ILE A 3 5.97 16.74 -59.15
C ILE A 3 4.97 17.21 -58.06
N ARG A 4 4.05 16.39 -57.74
CA ARG A 4 3.17 16.62 -56.57
C ARG A 4 3.94 16.26 -55.31
N ILE A 5 4.44 17.26 -54.67
CA ILE A 5 4.99 17.13 -53.31
C ILE A 5 3.79 17.03 -52.37
N PHE A 6 3.47 15.84 -51.97
CA PHE A 6 2.56 15.60 -50.86
C PHE A 6 3.30 15.93 -49.55
N LEU A 7 3.07 17.12 -49.10
CA LEU A 7 3.48 17.53 -47.77
C LEU A 7 2.55 16.84 -46.76
N PHE A 8 2.96 15.67 -46.31
CA PHE A 8 2.32 15.00 -45.21
C PHE A 8 2.77 15.71 -43.94
N THR A 9 2.02 16.71 -43.53
CA THR A 9 2.15 17.29 -42.19
C THR A 9 1.58 16.30 -41.21
N LEU A 10 2.50 15.46 -40.68
CA LEU A 10 2.23 14.59 -39.56
C LEU A 10 2.06 15.46 -38.32
N LEU A 11 0.86 15.83 -38.01
CA LEU A 11 0.50 16.40 -36.71
C LEU A 11 0.71 15.33 -35.65
N PHE A 12 1.90 15.29 -35.11
CA PHE A 12 2.19 14.58 -33.88
C PHE A 12 1.44 15.32 -32.75
N SER A 13 0.22 14.91 -32.50
CA SER A 13 -0.43 15.23 -31.25
C SER A 13 0.31 14.51 -30.15
N THR A 14 1.31 15.16 -29.57
CA THR A 14 1.87 14.73 -28.30
C THR A 14 0.78 14.95 -27.24
N SER A 15 0.01 13.91 -26.99
CA SER A 15 -0.77 13.83 -25.78
C SER A 15 0.25 13.79 -24.64
N VAL A 16 0.54 14.94 -24.08
CA VAL A 16 1.20 15.03 -22.79
C VAL A 16 0.23 14.39 -21.80
N PHE A 17 0.38 13.11 -21.59
CA PHE A 17 -0.19 12.45 -20.45
C PHE A 17 0.58 13.03 -19.26
N ALA A 18 0.11 14.15 -18.76
CA ALA A 18 0.51 14.63 -17.46
C ALA A 18 0.04 13.58 -16.48
N ALA A 19 0.95 12.68 -16.12
CA ALA A 19 0.80 11.92 -14.91
C ALA A 19 0.83 12.97 -13.79
N ALA A 20 -0.34 13.52 -13.50
CA ALA A 20 -0.57 14.27 -12.29
C ALA A 20 -0.38 13.27 -11.17
N SER A 21 0.82 13.25 -10.61
CA SER A 21 1.00 12.80 -9.26
C SER A 21 0.20 13.80 -8.43
N THR A 22 -1.06 13.55 -8.27
CA THR A 22 -1.92 14.25 -7.35
C THR A 22 -1.52 13.88 -5.95
N SER A 23 -0.51 14.56 -5.50
CA SER A 23 -0.40 14.91 -4.11
C SER A 23 -1.60 15.79 -3.80
N SER A 24 -2.39 15.37 -2.83
CA SER A 24 -3.40 16.16 -2.15
C SER A 24 -4.36 16.91 -3.07
N ASP A 25 -5.40 16.24 -3.52
CA ASP A 25 -6.65 16.94 -3.70
C ASP A 25 -7.54 16.73 -2.49
N ASP A 26 -7.69 17.79 -1.77
CA ASP A 26 -8.74 18.08 -0.81
C ASP A 26 -10.10 18.13 -1.51
N THR A 27 -10.42 17.13 -2.25
CA THR A 27 -11.77 16.91 -2.68
C THR A 27 -12.38 15.96 -1.68
N SER A 28 -13.15 16.46 -0.78
CA SER A 28 -14.22 15.89 0.07
C SER A 28 -14.62 14.43 -0.16
N ALA A 29 -13.67 13.57 -0.50
CA ALA A 29 -13.81 12.13 -0.40
C ALA A 29 -14.03 11.83 1.08
N SER A 30 -15.06 11.07 1.41
CA SER A 30 -15.30 10.66 2.80
C SER A 30 -14.04 10.01 3.37
N ALA A 31 -13.83 10.12 4.66
CA ALA A 31 -12.66 9.52 5.32
C ALA A 31 -12.52 8.02 4.98
N SER A 32 -13.63 7.32 4.81
CA SER A 32 -13.68 5.92 4.40
C SER A 32 -13.16 5.70 2.98
N GLU A 33 -13.50 6.57 2.05
CA GLU A 33 -13.03 6.49 0.66
C GLU A 33 -11.52 6.75 0.56
N GLN A 34 -11.00 7.68 1.34
CA GLN A 34 -9.55 7.91 1.41
C GLN A 34 -8.81 6.70 1.97
N ILE A 35 -9.36 6.04 2.98
CA ILE A 35 -8.78 4.82 3.55
C ILE A 35 -8.81 3.71 2.52
N GLN A 36 -9.93 3.52 1.81
CA GLN A 36 -10.06 2.52 0.77
C GLN A 36 -9.00 2.72 -0.32
N ASN A 37 -8.87 3.93 -0.84
CA ASN A 37 -7.88 4.26 -1.87
C ASN A 37 -6.43 3.98 -1.42
N LEU A 38 -6.12 4.29 -0.16
CA LEU A 38 -4.80 4.00 0.40
C LEU A 38 -4.57 2.51 0.60
N TYR A 39 -5.60 1.78 1.00
CA TYR A 39 -5.55 0.33 1.13
C TYR A 39 -5.34 -0.36 -0.22
N ASP A 40 -6.10 0.02 -1.24
CA ASP A 40 -5.96 -0.52 -2.59
C ASP A 40 -4.55 -0.30 -3.14
N LYS A 41 -4.00 0.88 -2.92
CA LYS A 41 -2.62 1.19 -3.27
C LYS A 41 -1.61 0.32 -2.52
N ALA A 42 -1.83 0.06 -1.24
CA ALA A 42 -0.98 -0.84 -0.47
C ALA A 42 -1.09 -2.29 -0.96
N TYR A 43 -2.28 -2.69 -1.35
CA TYR A 43 -2.56 -4.00 -1.92
C TYR A 43 -1.82 -4.21 -3.24
N ASP A 44 -1.87 -3.24 -4.15
CA ASP A 44 -1.12 -3.26 -5.41
C ASP A 44 0.40 -3.39 -5.17
N LEU A 45 0.93 -2.70 -4.16
CA LEU A 45 2.33 -2.81 -3.79
C LEU A 45 2.69 -4.22 -3.30
N VAL A 46 1.79 -4.90 -2.61
CA VAL A 46 1.97 -6.30 -2.21
C VAL A 46 2.03 -7.22 -3.42
N TYR A 47 1.15 -7.03 -4.39
CA TYR A 47 1.18 -7.78 -5.64
C TYR A 47 2.45 -7.54 -6.46
N ALA A 48 2.96 -6.32 -6.44
CA ALA A 48 4.24 -5.96 -7.04
C ALA A 48 5.45 -6.47 -6.25
N LYS A 49 5.24 -7.17 -5.13
CA LYS A 49 6.26 -7.64 -4.18
C LYS A 49 7.10 -6.53 -3.55
N GLU A 50 6.58 -5.31 -3.56
CA GLU A 50 7.20 -4.14 -2.93
C GLU A 50 6.76 -4.03 -1.46
N PHE A 51 7.09 -5.03 -0.66
CA PHE A 51 6.61 -5.16 0.72
C PHE A 51 7.02 -4.00 1.62
N ASP A 52 8.22 -3.47 1.46
CA ASP A 52 8.68 -2.32 2.26
C ASP A 52 7.84 -1.07 2.04
N LYS A 53 7.46 -0.82 0.79
CA LYS A 53 6.60 0.32 0.44
C LYS A 53 5.18 0.10 0.95
N SER A 54 4.66 -1.11 0.78
CA SER A 54 3.36 -1.50 1.32
C SER A 54 3.31 -1.35 2.85
N LEU A 55 4.34 -1.83 3.55
CA LEU A 55 4.46 -1.71 5.01
C LEU A 55 4.44 -0.25 5.49
N LYS A 56 5.14 0.64 4.79
CA LYS A 56 5.13 2.08 5.12
C LYS A 56 3.72 2.66 5.01
N LEU A 57 3.02 2.31 3.94
CA LEU A 57 1.66 2.79 3.69
C LEU A 57 0.65 2.19 4.67
N LEU A 58 0.71 0.88 4.90
CA LEU A 58 -0.17 0.19 5.84
C LEU A 58 0.01 0.66 7.28
N LYS A 59 1.25 0.93 7.71
CA LYS A 59 1.51 1.52 9.03
C LYS A 59 0.88 2.91 9.17
N LYS A 60 0.88 3.69 8.11
CA LYS A 60 0.23 5.01 8.09
C LYS A 60 -1.28 4.87 8.24
N ILE A 61 -1.89 3.92 7.52
CA ILE A 61 -3.32 3.63 7.60
C ILE A 61 -3.67 3.10 9.00
N ALA A 62 -2.92 2.15 9.52
CA ALA A 62 -3.17 1.49 10.81
C ALA A 62 -3.16 2.44 12.02
N LYS A 63 -2.52 3.60 11.91
CA LYS A 63 -2.52 4.63 12.94
C LYS A 63 -3.81 5.46 12.99
N ARG A 64 -4.67 5.33 12.00
CA ARG A 64 -5.94 6.04 11.97
C ARG A 64 -6.95 5.40 12.91
N ASN A 65 -7.76 6.22 13.54
CA ASN A 65 -8.82 5.75 14.45
C ASN A 65 -10.17 5.50 13.74
N ASP A 66 -10.26 5.93 12.48
CA ASP A 66 -11.47 5.92 11.66
C ASP A 66 -11.52 4.77 10.65
N LEU A 67 -10.83 3.67 10.93
CA LEU A 67 -10.74 2.51 10.03
C LEU A 67 -12.06 1.74 9.89
N GLY A 68 -12.91 1.76 10.91
CA GLY A 68 -14.17 1.03 10.88
C GLY A 68 -14.00 -0.45 10.54
N ASP A 69 -14.77 -0.92 9.57
CA ASP A 69 -14.76 -2.33 9.13
C ASP A 69 -13.47 -2.72 8.41
N MET A 70 -12.74 -1.77 7.86
CA MET A 70 -11.46 -2.04 7.18
C MET A 70 -10.30 -2.35 8.12
N LYS A 71 -10.48 -2.20 9.43
CA LYS A 71 -9.43 -2.44 10.41
C LYS A 71 -8.83 -3.83 10.30
N ALA A 72 -9.68 -4.85 10.20
CA ALA A 72 -9.24 -6.24 10.09
C ALA A 72 -8.42 -6.47 8.81
N ASP A 73 -8.88 -5.95 7.69
CA ASP A 73 -8.22 -6.11 6.38
C ASP A 73 -6.86 -5.41 6.37
N VAL A 74 -6.76 -4.21 6.92
CA VAL A 74 -5.49 -3.46 7.03
C VAL A 74 -4.48 -4.24 7.87
N TYR A 75 -4.88 -4.76 9.02
CA TYR A 75 -3.98 -5.53 9.88
C TYR A 75 -3.61 -6.89 9.30
N ASN A 76 -4.52 -7.55 8.60
CA ASN A 76 -4.22 -8.80 7.88
C ASN A 76 -3.17 -8.58 6.78
N LEU A 77 -3.35 -7.53 5.99
CA LEU A 77 -2.41 -7.21 4.92
C LEU A 77 -1.05 -6.76 5.48
N LEU A 78 -1.05 -6.04 6.60
CA LEU A 78 0.15 -5.65 7.33
C LEU A 78 0.92 -6.89 7.82
N GLY A 79 0.24 -7.81 8.48
CA GLY A 79 0.82 -9.08 8.93
C GLY A 79 1.36 -9.93 7.78
N PHE A 80 0.62 -9.99 6.68
CA PHE A 80 1.09 -10.68 5.48
C PHE A 80 2.37 -10.06 4.93
N SER A 81 2.42 -8.74 4.83
CA SER A 81 3.58 -8.01 4.31
C SER A 81 4.82 -8.21 5.18
N TYR A 82 4.68 -8.26 6.51
CA TYR A 82 5.79 -8.59 7.41
C TYR A 82 6.34 -9.99 7.21
N ARG A 83 5.48 -10.97 6.93
CA ARG A 83 5.92 -12.36 6.70
C ARG A 83 6.61 -12.55 5.36
N LYS A 84 6.21 -11.79 4.35
CA LYS A 84 6.66 -11.94 2.96
C LYS A 84 7.80 -11.01 2.58
N ASN A 85 8.16 -10.08 3.45
CA ASN A 85 9.28 -9.19 3.22
C ASN A 85 10.61 -9.97 3.18
N ASP A 86 11.62 -9.43 2.53
CA ASP A 86 12.97 -10.02 2.43
C ASP A 86 13.60 -10.28 3.82
N ASN A 87 13.27 -9.45 4.79
CA ASN A 87 13.57 -9.67 6.20
C ASN A 87 12.27 -9.90 6.98
N PRO A 88 11.75 -11.13 7.02
CA PRO A 88 10.48 -11.40 7.68
C PRO A 88 10.57 -11.14 9.18
N ASP A 89 9.67 -10.31 9.67
CA ASP A 89 9.49 -10.04 11.09
C ASP A 89 8.23 -10.77 11.58
N LEU A 90 8.41 -11.97 12.06
CA LEU A 90 7.31 -12.84 12.46
C LEU A 90 6.61 -12.33 13.73
N ASP A 91 7.33 -11.66 14.63
CA ASP A 91 6.76 -11.09 15.84
C ASP A 91 5.78 -9.95 15.48
N LYS A 92 6.20 -9.04 14.62
CA LYS A 92 5.32 -7.97 14.12
C LYS A 92 4.21 -8.50 13.22
N ALA A 93 4.46 -9.55 12.46
CA ALA A 93 3.43 -10.19 11.66
C ALA A 93 2.33 -10.75 12.54
N PHE A 94 2.68 -11.42 13.63
CA PHE A 94 1.73 -11.96 14.58
C PHE A 94 0.98 -10.86 15.33
N GLU A 95 1.67 -9.87 15.84
CA GLU A 95 1.09 -8.71 16.52
C GLU A 95 0.09 -7.97 15.62
N SER A 96 0.41 -7.82 14.36
CA SER A 96 -0.47 -7.16 13.38
C SER A 96 -1.75 -7.94 13.13
N THR A 97 -1.71 -9.26 13.09
CA THR A 97 -2.91 -10.09 12.87
C THR A 97 -3.76 -10.25 14.12
N HIS A 98 -3.22 -9.95 15.31
CA HIS A 98 -3.91 -10.10 16.59
C HIS A 98 -3.80 -8.83 17.45
N PRO A 99 -4.29 -7.68 16.99
CA PRO A 99 -4.06 -6.40 17.65
C PRO A 99 -4.68 -6.30 19.06
N ASN A 100 -5.61 -7.18 19.38
CA ASN A 100 -6.30 -7.21 20.68
C ASN A 100 -5.80 -8.32 21.62
N GLN A 101 -4.83 -9.11 21.17
CA GLN A 101 -4.22 -10.10 22.06
C GLN A 101 -3.05 -9.45 22.79
N VAL A 102 -3.02 -9.70 24.09
CA VAL A 102 -1.88 -9.34 24.94
C VAL A 102 -0.60 -9.86 24.27
N PRO A 103 0.46 -9.06 24.19
CA PRO A 103 1.68 -9.51 23.56
C PRO A 103 2.07 -10.87 24.12
N PHE A 104 2.05 -11.86 23.23
CA PHE A 104 2.47 -13.21 23.58
C PHE A 104 3.93 -13.09 24.05
N LEU A 105 4.17 -13.46 25.29
CA LEU A 105 5.54 -13.48 25.81
C LEU A 105 6.40 -14.30 24.85
N PRO A 106 7.45 -13.72 24.29
CA PRO A 106 8.27 -14.43 23.31
C PRO A 106 8.75 -15.73 23.95
N ILE A 107 8.70 -16.81 23.18
CA ILE A 107 9.13 -18.16 23.56
C ILE A 107 10.53 -18.18 24.24
N ARG A 108 11.32 -17.13 24.04
CA ARG A 108 12.58 -16.90 24.74
C ARG A 108 12.47 -16.88 26.28
N CYS A 109 11.34 -16.47 26.82
CA CYS A 109 11.13 -16.51 28.26
C CYS A 109 10.92 -17.93 28.80
N LEU A 110 10.53 -18.88 27.97
CA LEU A 110 10.36 -20.27 28.36
C LEU A 110 11.69 -21.04 28.39
N LYS A 111 12.73 -20.59 27.72
CA LYS A 111 14.05 -21.22 27.71
C LYS A 111 14.91 -20.85 28.92
N SER A 112 14.58 -19.76 29.59
CA SER A 112 15.34 -19.34 30.79
C SER A 112 14.80 -19.92 32.11
N ALA A 113 13.71 -20.70 32.03
CA ALA A 113 13.11 -21.36 33.20
C ALA A 113 13.47 -22.84 33.31
N GLN A 114 14.46 -23.32 32.57
CA GLN A 114 15.01 -24.68 32.69
C GLN A 114 16.37 -24.67 33.34
#